data_370988ff6a3a9ccb37b8fd5dca52e968
#
_entry.id   370988ff6a3a9ccb37b8fd5dca52e968
#
_cell.length_a   1.000
_cell.length_b   1.000
_cell.length_c   1.000
_cell.angle_alpha   90.00
_cell.angle_beta   90.00
_cell.angle_gamma   90.00
#
_symmetry.space_group_name_H-M   'P 1'
#
loop_
_entity.id
_entity.type
_entity.pdbx_description
1 polymer ?
#
loop_
_entity_poly.entity_id
_entity_poly.type
_entity_poly.pdbx_seq_one_letter_code
_entity_poly.pdbx_strand_id
1 'polypeptide(L)'
;IDPVTGRLVWHYQHLPRDIWDLDFAFERTLATIRIGGHERRVVMTMGKMALMDILDASTGQYLGSRDLGLQDLVTAIDPKTGAKTTNPAFEPVADKPVTVCPHAVGARNRPATSFDAGSGLLYITLFKGCNWGMQLPRNPDGNFGQVVALDVAGGKTRWVRQHRASEVSAALATAGGVLFEGGRDLAFRASDSASGEVLWQTRLSN
;
A
#
# COMPACT_ATOMS: atom_id res chain seq x y z
N ILE A 1 -9.64 -15.61 13.04
CA ILE A 1 -10.79 -16.22 13.73
C ILE A 1 -11.15 -17.51 13.02
N ASP A 2 -11.38 -18.57 13.78
CA ASP A 2 -11.93 -19.82 13.28
C ASP A 2 -13.42 -19.61 12.92
N PRO A 3 -13.84 -19.81 11.67
CA PRO A 3 -15.19 -19.48 11.25
C PRO A 3 -16.27 -20.45 11.81
N VAL A 4 -15.87 -21.63 12.27
CA VAL A 4 -16.79 -22.63 12.83
C VAL A 4 -17.05 -22.37 14.31
N THR A 5 -16.00 -22.04 15.05
CA THR A 5 -16.03 -21.91 16.51
C THR A 5 -16.08 -20.45 17.00
N GLY A 6 -15.79 -19.49 16.14
CA GLY A 6 -15.65 -18.08 16.50
C GLY A 6 -14.39 -17.76 17.34
N ARG A 7 -13.53 -18.74 17.60
CA ARG A 7 -12.35 -18.56 18.44
C ARG A 7 -11.29 -17.73 17.73
N LEU A 8 -10.62 -16.85 18.49
CA LEU A 8 -9.43 -16.16 18.04
C LEU A 8 -8.30 -17.17 17.83
N VAL A 9 -7.78 -17.27 16.59
CA VAL A 9 -6.63 -18.13 16.25
C VAL A 9 -5.33 -17.35 16.46
N TRP A 10 -5.26 -16.16 15.86
CA TRP A 10 -4.15 -15.23 16.01
C TRP A 10 -4.60 -13.81 15.71
N HIS A 11 -3.81 -12.82 16.13
CA HIS A 11 -3.98 -11.40 15.77
C HIS A 11 -2.62 -10.76 15.54
N TYR A 12 -2.62 -9.64 14.83
CA TYR A 12 -1.43 -8.83 14.60
C TYR A 12 -1.80 -7.35 14.65
N GLN A 13 -1.02 -6.56 15.39
CA GLN A 13 -1.21 -5.11 15.49
C GLN A 13 -0.25 -4.41 14.53
N HIS A 14 -0.79 -3.86 13.45
CA HIS A 14 0.02 -3.22 12.40
C HIS A 14 0.69 -1.93 12.87
N LEU A 15 -0.07 -1.05 13.53
CA LEU A 15 0.43 0.20 14.11
C LEU A 15 -0.24 0.37 15.48
N PRO A 16 0.49 0.17 16.59
CA PRO A 16 -0.06 0.43 17.91
C PRO A 16 -0.26 1.94 18.09
N ARG A 17 -1.35 2.33 18.77
CA ARG A 17 -1.64 3.72 19.12
C ARG A 17 -1.62 4.66 17.88
N ASP A 18 -2.37 4.30 16.85
CA ASP A 18 -2.57 5.18 15.70
C ASP A 18 -3.40 6.42 16.11
N ILE A 19 -2.76 7.56 16.19
CA ILE A 19 -3.34 8.87 16.51
C ILE A 19 -3.31 9.82 15.31
N TRP A 20 -2.87 9.33 14.14
CA TRP A 20 -2.72 10.09 12.90
C TRP A 20 -3.75 9.68 11.84
N ASP A 21 -4.66 8.75 12.17
CA ASP A 21 -5.61 8.16 11.22
C ASP A 21 -4.91 7.45 10.04
N LEU A 22 -3.82 6.73 10.33
CA LEU A 22 -3.02 5.98 9.35
C LEU A 22 -3.25 4.46 9.44
N ASP A 23 -4.50 4.09 9.57
CA ASP A 23 -5.01 2.74 9.78
C ASP A 23 -4.71 1.75 8.65
N PHE A 24 -4.92 0.46 8.98
CA PHE A 24 -4.73 -0.70 8.10
C PHE A 24 -6.06 -1.43 7.83
N ALA A 25 -7.14 -0.69 7.68
CA ALA A 25 -8.51 -1.21 7.63
C ALA A 25 -8.97 -1.75 6.25
N PHE A 26 -8.04 -1.97 5.32
CA PHE A 26 -8.35 -2.31 3.92
C PHE A 26 -8.29 -3.82 3.65
N GLU A 27 -8.40 -4.22 2.37
CA GLU A 27 -8.40 -5.63 1.98
C GLU A 27 -7.12 -6.35 2.42
N ARG A 28 -7.23 -7.66 2.54
CA ARG A 28 -6.14 -8.59 2.80
C ARG A 28 -5.91 -9.44 1.56
N THR A 29 -4.72 -9.33 0.98
CA THR A 29 -4.33 -10.15 -0.17
C THR A 29 -3.73 -11.45 0.34
N LEU A 30 -4.38 -12.57 0.00
CA LEU A 30 -3.86 -13.92 0.29
C LEU A 30 -3.10 -14.43 -0.93
N ALA A 31 -1.90 -14.91 -0.71
CA ALA A 31 -1.07 -15.47 -1.77
C ALA A 31 -0.15 -16.57 -1.24
N THR A 32 0.37 -17.39 -2.15
CA THR A 32 1.53 -18.23 -1.88
C THR A 32 2.73 -17.60 -2.57
N ILE A 33 3.74 -17.24 -1.78
CA ILE A 33 4.96 -16.59 -2.28
C ILE A 33 6.20 -17.30 -1.73
N ARG A 34 7.34 -17.07 -2.38
CA ARG A 34 8.61 -17.64 -1.94
C ARG A 34 9.39 -16.64 -1.10
N ILE A 35 9.57 -16.93 0.20
CA ILE A 35 10.35 -16.10 1.13
C ILE A 35 11.44 -16.98 1.76
N GLY A 36 12.68 -16.50 1.74
CA GLY A 36 13.81 -17.24 2.32
C GLY A 36 14.02 -18.63 1.71
N GLY A 37 13.67 -18.80 0.43
CA GLY A 37 13.79 -20.08 -0.28
C GLY A 37 12.61 -21.05 -0.07
N HIS A 38 11.66 -20.74 0.80
CA HIS A 38 10.52 -21.60 1.13
C HIS A 38 9.20 -20.99 0.61
N GLU A 39 8.30 -21.83 0.11
CA GLU A 39 6.92 -21.43 -0.17
C GLU A 39 6.17 -21.17 1.14
N ARG A 40 5.51 -20.02 1.19
CA ARG A 40 4.71 -19.56 2.34
C ARG A 40 3.34 -19.07 1.86
N ARG A 41 2.30 -19.59 2.49
CA ARG A 41 0.97 -18.98 2.35
C ARG A 41 0.93 -17.76 3.26
N VAL A 42 0.75 -16.59 2.66
CA VAL A 42 0.83 -15.31 3.37
C VAL A 42 -0.45 -14.52 3.27
N VAL A 43 -0.65 -13.65 4.25
CA VAL A 43 -1.59 -12.53 4.18
C VAL A 43 -0.80 -11.24 4.13
N MET A 44 -1.06 -10.43 3.12
CA MET A 44 -0.44 -9.13 2.91
C MET A 44 -1.46 -8.03 3.21
N THR A 45 -1.06 -7.08 4.02
CA THR A 45 -1.90 -5.95 4.40
C THR A 45 -1.12 -4.66 4.22
N MET A 46 -1.63 -3.77 3.38
CA MET A 46 -1.05 -2.43 3.22
C MET A 46 -1.99 -1.39 3.83
N GLY A 47 -1.46 -0.59 4.73
CA GLY A 47 -2.18 0.52 5.35
C GLY A 47 -2.07 1.84 4.58
N LYS A 48 -2.63 2.89 5.16
CA LYS A 48 -2.61 4.26 4.61
C LYS A 48 -1.20 4.80 4.37
N MET A 49 -0.21 4.34 5.12
CA MET A 49 1.19 4.73 4.96
C MET A 49 1.87 4.20 3.68
N ALA A 50 1.21 3.37 2.87
CA ALA A 50 1.85 2.59 1.82
C ALA A 50 2.98 1.70 2.38
N LEU A 51 2.83 1.28 3.60
CA LEU A 51 3.64 0.29 4.29
C LEU A 51 2.84 -1.02 4.35
N MET A 52 3.39 -2.07 3.77
CA MET A 52 2.75 -3.39 3.72
C MET A 52 3.42 -4.34 4.71
N ASP A 53 2.64 -4.99 5.55
CA ASP A 53 3.09 -6.11 6.38
C ASP A 53 2.74 -7.44 5.70
N ILE A 54 3.64 -8.39 5.81
CA ILE A 54 3.51 -9.75 5.29
C ILE A 54 3.56 -10.69 6.47
N LEU A 55 2.48 -11.46 6.67
CA LEU A 55 2.35 -12.40 7.77
C LEU A 55 2.12 -13.81 7.23
N ASP A 56 2.56 -14.82 7.94
CA ASP A 56 2.15 -16.20 7.70
C ASP A 56 0.65 -16.33 7.94
N ALA A 57 -0.08 -16.80 6.96
CA ALA A 57 -1.54 -16.83 7.01
C ALA A 57 -2.10 -17.80 8.07
N SER A 58 -1.33 -18.83 8.45
CA SER A 58 -1.77 -19.85 9.40
C SER A 58 -1.50 -19.46 10.84
N THR A 59 -0.40 -18.77 11.08
CA THR A 59 0.11 -18.50 12.44
C THR A 59 0.08 -17.04 12.84
N GLY A 60 -0.06 -16.10 11.88
CA GLY A 60 0.10 -14.67 12.11
C GLY A 60 1.55 -14.24 12.32
N GLN A 61 2.53 -15.15 12.14
CA GLN A 61 3.94 -14.82 12.29
C GLN A 61 4.34 -13.71 11.30
N TYR A 62 5.03 -12.70 11.79
CA TYR A 62 5.59 -11.65 10.95
C TYR A 62 6.72 -12.21 10.07
N LEU A 63 6.65 -11.92 8.78
CA LEU A 63 7.61 -12.37 7.76
C LEU A 63 8.40 -11.22 7.14
N GLY A 64 7.90 -10.00 7.27
CA GLY A 64 8.56 -8.80 6.76
C GLY A 64 7.59 -7.67 6.42
N SER A 65 8.14 -6.50 6.12
CA SER A 65 7.40 -5.35 5.61
C SER A 65 7.99 -4.84 4.31
N ARG A 66 7.18 -4.10 3.56
CA ARG A 66 7.58 -3.37 2.35
C ARG A 66 7.11 -1.93 2.48
N ASP A 67 8.05 -1.02 2.62
CA ASP A 67 7.81 0.42 2.65
C ASP A 67 8.02 0.98 1.25
N LEU A 68 7.02 1.67 0.71
CA LEU A 68 7.09 2.29 -0.61
C LEU A 68 7.67 3.72 -0.56
N GLY A 69 8.17 4.15 0.61
CA GLY A 69 8.84 5.43 0.78
C GLY A 69 7.91 6.65 0.71
N LEU A 70 6.63 6.47 1.04
CA LEU A 70 5.64 7.55 1.05
C LEU A 70 5.24 7.99 2.47
N GLN A 71 5.96 7.51 3.48
CA GLN A 71 5.69 7.80 4.88
C GLN A 71 6.96 8.28 5.59
N ASP A 72 6.81 9.07 6.64
CA ASP A 72 7.89 9.58 7.50
C ASP A 72 7.65 9.28 9.00
N LEU A 73 6.52 8.62 9.30
CA LEU A 73 6.11 8.32 10.66
C LEU A 73 6.90 7.16 11.27
N VAL A 74 7.04 6.05 10.54
CA VAL A 74 7.74 4.85 11.03
C VAL A 74 9.23 4.99 10.72
N THR A 75 10.05 5.01 11.76
CA THR A 75 11.51 5.18 11.65
C THR A 75 12.27 3.87 11.74
N ALA A 76 11.68 2.85 12.36
CA ALA A 76 12.27 1.51 12.45
C ALA A 76 11.18 0.44 12.57
N ILE A 77 11.50 -0.76 12.10
CA ILE A 77 10.65 -1.94 12.21
C ILE A 77 11.51 -3.08 12.77
N ASP A 78 11.07 -3.67 13.86
CA ASP A 78 11.73 -4.84 14.43
C ASP A 78 11.66 -6.00 13.44
N PRO A 79 12.79 -6.59 13.01
CA PRO A 79 12.80 -7.60 11.96
C PRO A 79 12.20 -8.94 12.37
N LYS A 80 11.99 -9.18 13.65
CA LYS A 80 11.43 -10.44 14.17
C LYS A 80 9.94 -10.36 14.42
N THR A 81 9.48 -9.21 14.95
CA THR A 81 8.10 -9.04 15.40
C THR A 81 7.28 -8.13 14.51
N GLY A 82 7.94 -7.29 13.69
CA GLY A 82 7.29 -6.24 12.91
C GLY A 82 6.84 -5.04 13.74
N ALA A 83 7.22 -4.97 15.01
CA ALA A 83 6.92 -3.83 15.87
C ALA A 83 7.53 -2.55 15.29
N LYS A 84 6.71 -1.51 15.21
CA LYS A 84 7.06 -0.24 14.57
C LYS A 84 7.41 0.81 15.61
N THR A 85 8.55 1.49 15.40
CA THR A 85 8.93 2.68 16.15
C THR A 85 8.49 3.90 15.37
N THR A 86 7.71 4.77 16.00
CA THR A 86 7.24 6.01 15.38
C THR A 86 8.17 7.17 15.72
N ASN A 87 8.22 8.16 14.82
CA ASN A 87 8.99 9.37 15.01
C ASN A 87 8.37 10.23 16.13
N PRO A 88 9.07 10.47 17.24
CA PRO A 88 8.53 11.25 18.36
C PRO A 88 8.26 12.72 18.01
N ALA A 89 8.88 13.25 16.94
CA ALA A 89 8.62 14.61 16.46
C ALA A 89 7.19 14.81 15.94
N PHE A 90 6.48 13.72 15.64
CA PHE A 90 5.10 13.74 15.14
C PHE A 90 4.07 13.46 16.23
N GLU A 91 4.48 13.35 17.50
CA GLU A 91 3.53 13.30 18.61
C GLU A 91 2.73 14.61 18.65
N PRO A 92 1.40 14.52 18.70
CA PRO A 92 0.56 15.72 18.78
C PRO A 92 0.83 16.50 20.05
N VAL A 93 1.06 17.78 19.89
CA VAL A 93 1.17 18.75 20.98
C VAL A 93 0.08 19.79 20.79
N ALA A 94 -0.62 20.15 21.87
CA ALA A 94 -1.66 21.17 21.82
C ALA A 94 -1.15 22.44 21.12
N ASP A 95 -1.96 22.99 20.22
CA ASP A 95 -1.70 24.22 19.46
C ASP A 95 -0.45 24.20 18.56
N LYS A 96 0.17 23.04 18.36
CA LYS A 96 1.30 22.87 17.44
C LYS A 96 0.92 21.93 16.32
N PRO A 97 0.66 22.46 15.11
CA PRO A 97 0.41 21.64 13.95
C PRO A 97 1.62 20.81 13.55
N VAL A 98 1.39 19.53 13.26
CA VAL A 98 2.42 18.61 12.78
C VAL A 98 2.07 18.18 11.36
N THR A 99 3.04 18.28 10.45
CA THR A 99 2.90 17.73 9.09
C THR A 99 3.47 16.33 9.07
N VAL A 100 2.63 15.36 8.73
CA VAL A 100 3.00 13.94 8.61
C VAL A 100 2.78 13.48 7.17
N CYS A 101 3.65 12.64 6.67
CA CYS A 101 3.49 11.94 5.40
C CYS A 101 3.12 10.48 5.64
N PRO A 102 2.14 9.94 4.91
CA PRO A 102 1.15 10.67 4.12
C PRO A 102 0.16 11.40 5.01
N HIS A 103 -0.68 12.24 4.42
CA HIS A 103 -1.78 12.86 5.19
C HIS A 103 -2.87 11.80 5.55
N ALA A 104 -3.84 12.18 6.39
CA ALA A 104 -4.85 11.26 6.96
C ALA A 104 -5.72 10.51 5.91
N VAL A 105 -5.88 11.02 4.68
CA VAL A 105 -6.49 10.23 3.59
C VAL A 105 -5.62 9.02 3.22
N GLY A 106 -4.31 9.11 3.45
CA GLY A 106 -3.35 8.06 3.18
C GLY A 106 -2.77 8.10 1.77
N ALA A 107 -1.59 7.52 1.61
CA ALA A 107 -1.03 7.23 0.28
C ALA A 107 -1.80 6.10 -0.40
N ARG A 108 -2.42 5.22 0.38
CA ARG A 108 -3.39 4.22 -0.04
C ARG A 108 -4.62 4.30 0.86
N ASN A 109 -5.79 4.00 0.29
CA ASN A 109 -7.02 3.91 1.05
C ASN A 109 -7.83 2.69 0.56
N ARG A 110 -9.10 2.86 0.21
CA ARG A 110 -10.03 1.80 -0.17
C ARG A 110 -9.75 1.12 -1.52
N PRO A 111 -9.10 1.75 -2.53
CA PRO A 111 -8.85 1.09 -3.80
C PRO A 111 -8.11 -0.24 -3.63
N ALA A 112 -8.63 -1.30 -4.24
CA ALA A 112 -8.05 -2.63 -4.14
C ALA A 112 -6.75 -2.73 -4.92
N THR A 113 -5.80 -3.52 -4.39
CA THR A 113 -4.60 -3.94 -5.10
C THR A 113 -4.89 -5.16 -5.98
N SER A 114 -3.99 -5.49 -6.89
CA SER A 114 -4.09 -6.71 -7.70
C SER A 114 -2.78 -7.48 -7.62
N PHE A 115 -2.84 -8.75 -7.21
CA PHE A 115 -1.67 -9.63 -7.17
C PHE A 115 -1.70 -10.60 -8.34
N ASP A 116 -0.63 -10.61 -9.11
CA ASP A 116 -0.39 -11.61 -10.16
C ASP A 116 0.53 -12.71 -9.63
N ALA A 117 -0.03 -13.90 -9.43
CA ALA A 117 0.72 -15.05 -8.94
C ALA A 117 1.78 -15.55 -9.92
N GLY A 118 1.61 -15.32 -11.23
CA GLY A 118 2.54 -15.75 -12.26
C GLY A 118 3.85 -14.96 -12.22
N SER A 119 3.76 -13.65 -12.05
CA SER A 119 4.93 -12.75 -11.96
C SER A 119 5.40 -12.49 -10.53
N GLY A 120 4.57 -12.75 -9.52
CA GLY A 120 4.82 -12.39 -8.12
C GLY A 120 4.70 -10.89 -7.84
N LEU A 121 4.10 -10.13 -8.76
CA LEU A 121 3.93 -8.69 -8.65
C LEU A 121 2.60 -8.31 -8.01
N LEU A 122 2.66 -7.32 -7.12
CA LEU A 122 1.49 -6.63 -6.57
C LEU A 122 1.40 -5.23 -7.20
N TYR A 123 0.26 -4.95 -7.82
CA TYR A 123 -0.01 -3.65 -8.44
C TYR A 123 -0.84 -2.80 -7.50
N ILE A 124 -0.38 -1.57 -7.28
CA ILE A 124 -0.90 -0.69 -6.25
C ILE A 124 -1.07 0.71 -6.83
N THR A 125 -2.29 1.24 -6.72
CA THR A 125 -2.56 2.64 -7.02
C THR A 125 -2.40 3.47 -5.76
N LEU A 126 -1.65 4.56 -5.84
CA LEU A 126 -1.23 5.35 -4.69
C LEU A 126 -1.48 6.84 -4.92
N PHE A 127 -1.71 7.52 -3.82
CA PHE A 127 -1.76 8.97 -3.75
C PHE A 127 -0.52 9.49 -3.01
N LYS A 128 0.14 10.50 -3.58
CA LYS A 128 1.29 11.17 -2.97
C LYS A 128 0.84 12.50 -2.38
N GLY A 129 1.09 12.69 -1.12
CA GLY A 129 0.83 13.97 -0.48
C GLY A 129 1.05 13.91 1.02
N CYS A 130 1.70 14.96 1.51
CA CYS A 130 1.92 15.20 2.94
C CYS A 130 1.08 16.39 3.34
N ASN A 131 0.46 16.35 4.51
CA ASN A 131 -0.38 17.44 4.94
C ASN A 131 -0.53 17.51 6.46
N TRP A 132 -0.91 18.70 6.90
CA TRP A 132 -1.41 18.95 8.23
C TRP A 132 -2.93 19.21 8.19
N GLY A 133 -3.69 18.43 8.97
CA GLY A 133 -5.12 18.63 9.15
C GLY A 133 -5.91 18.61 7.83
N MET A 134 -6.80 19.60 7.65
CA MET A 134 -7.70 19.71 6.49
C MET A 134 -7.12 20.51 5.31
N GLN A 135 -5.86 20.85 5.32
CA GLN A 135 -5.22 21.56 4.20
C GLN A 135 -5.05 20.66 2.99
N LEU A 136 -4.96 21.24 1.80
CA LEU A 136 -4.67 20.48 0.59
C LEU A 136 -3.27 19.87 0.65
N PRO A 137 -3.13 18.61 0.21
CA PRO A 137 -1.85 17.94 0.24
C PRO A 137 -0.81 18.70 -0.59
N ARG A 138 0.39 18.78 -0.04
CA ARG A 138 1.54 19.37 -0.73
C ARG A 138 2.38 18.26 -1.34
N ASN A 139 2.68 18.40 -2.61
CA ASN A 139 3.64 17.57 -3.31
C ASN A 139 4.52 18.45 -4.19
N PRO A 140 5.80 18.65 -3.85
CA PRO A 140 6.69 19.57 -4.55
C PRO A 140 6.91 19.24 -6.03
N ASP A 141 6.83 17.96 -6.42
CA ASP A 141 7.03 17.54 -7.81
C ASP A 141 5.76 17.66 -8.67
N GLY A 142 4.64 18.05 -8.07
CA GLY A 142 3.36 18.22 -8.76
C GLY A 142 2.68 16.91 -9.19
N ASN A 143 3.23 15.75 -8.84
CA ASN A 143 2.66 14.44 -9.13
C ASN A 143 1.95 13.89 -7.90
N PHE A 144 0.65 13.77 -7.95
CA PHE A 144 -0.18 13.31 -6.83
C PHE A 144 -0.58 11.83 -6.94
N GLY A 145 -0.46 11.24 -8.12
CA GLY A 145 -0.76 9.84 -8.35
C GLY A 145 0.47 9.03 -8.71
N GLN A 146 0.47 7.77 -8.31
CA GLN A 146 1.41 6.79 -8.85
C GLN A 146 0.80 5.38 -8.86
N VAL A 147 1.21 4.62 -9.86
CA VAL A 147 0.98 3.17 -9.93
C VAL A 147 2.31 2.46 -9.75
N VAL A 148 2.32 1.47 -8.89
CA VAL A 148 3.53 0.73 -8.54
C VAL A 148 3.34 -0.74 -8.83
N ALA A 149 4.32 -1.38 -9.45
CA ALA A 149 4.46 -2.84 -9.48
C ALA A 149 5.55 -3.24 -8.48
N LEU A 150 5.13 -3.92 -7.43
CA LEU A 150 6.00 -4.38 -6.33
C LEU A 150 6.26 -5.88 -6.46
N ASP A 151 7.51 -6.30 -6.58
CA ASP A 151 7.92 -7.68 -6.35
C ASP A 151 7.82 -7.95 -4.85
N VAL A 152 6.80 -8.70 -4.46
CA VAL A 152 6.50 -8.94 -3.04
C VAL A 152 7.60 -9.75 -2.37
N ALA A 153 8.07 -10.80 -3.01
CA ALA A 153 9.09 -11.69 -2.46
C ALA A 153 10.46 -11.02 -2.38
N GLY A 154 10.89 -10.40 -3.47
CA GLY A 154 12.16 -9.69 -3.57
C GLY A 154 12.19 -8.35 -2.83
N GLY A 155 11.03 -7.78 -2.51
CA GLY A 155 10.90 -6.50 -1.82
C GLY A 155 11.32 -5.29 -2.67
N LYS A 156 11.40 -5.45 -4.00
CA LYS A 156 11.85 -4.41 -4.91
C LYS A 156 10.70 -3.91 -5.77
N THR A 157 10.63 -2.60 -5.93
CA THR A 157 9.77 -2.00 -6.94
C THR A 157 10.30 -2.33 -8.32
N ARG A 158 9.45 -2.95 -9.17
CA ARG A 158 9.79 -3.29 -10.55
C ARG A 158 9.72 -2.06 -11.43
N TRP A 159 8.63 -1.31 -11.33
CA TRP A 159 8.42 -0.04 -11.99
C TRP A 159 7.47 0.87 -11.20
N VAL A 160 7.57 2.16 -11.45
CA VAL A 160 6.68 3.20 -10.95
C VAL A 160 6.27 4.09 -12.11
N ARG A 161 4.96 4.34 -12.24
CA ARG A 161 4.44 5.37 -13.14
C ARG A 161 3.78 6.47 -12.32
N GLN A 162 4.18 7.71 -12.57
CA GLN A 162 3.67 8.88 -11.86
C GLN A 162 2.69 9.67 -12.71
N HIS A 163 1.70 10.28 -12.06
CA HIS A 163 0.68 11.11 -12.67
C HIS A 163 0.47 12.39 -11.89
N ARG A 164 0.13 13.48 -12.60
CA ARG A 164 -0.25 14.74 -11.95
C ARG A 164 -1.54 14.60 -11.14
N ALA A 165 -2.53 13.91 -11.68
CA ALA A 165 -3.75 13.59 -10.97
C ALA A 165 -3.53 12.39 -10.04
N SER A 166 -4.22 12.37 -8.89
CA SER A 166 -4.18 11.23 -7.98
C SER A 166 -4.84 10.01 -8.61
N GLU A 167 -4.23 8.85 -8.41
CA GLU A 167 -4.87 7.56 -8.69
C GLU A 167 -5.87 7.25 -7.57
N VAL A 168 -7.08 6.90 -7.95
CA VAL A 168 -8.18 6.65 -6.99
C VAL A 168 -8.96 5.38 -7.30
N SER A 169 -8.66 4.69 -8.39
CA SER A 169 -9.28 3.41 -8.72
C SER A 169 -8.53 2.23 -8.10
N ALA A 170 -9.19 1.08 -8.09
CA ALA A 170 -8.51 -0.19 -7.91
C ALA A 170 -7.58 -0.48 -9.10
N ALA A 171 -6.56 -1.29 -8.86
CA ALA A 171 -5.77 -1.94 -9.91
C ALA A 171 -6.40 -3.29 -10.26
N LEU A 172 -6.39 -3.66 -11.54
CA LEU A 172 -6.85 -4.97 -12.01
C LEU A 172 -5.84 -5.53 -13.01
N ALA A 173 -5.03 -6.49 -12.57
CA ALA A 173 -4.13 -7.24 -13.44
C ALA A 173 -4.84 -8.46 -14.01
N THR A 174 -4.57 -8.76 -15.27
CA THR A 174 -5.11 -9.93 -15.96
C THR A 174 -4.02 -10.95 -16.26
N ALA A 175 -4.40 -12.21 -16.42
CA ALA A 175 -3.47 -13.27 -16.83
C ALA A 175 -2.85 -13.05 -18.22
N GLY A 176 -3.44 -12.17 -19.04
CA GLY A 176 -2.92 -11.76 -20.34
C GLY A 176 -1.85 -10.66 -20.28
N GLY A 177 -1.38 -10.28 -19.10
CA GLY A 177 -0.32 -9.28 -18.94
C GLY A 177 -0.80 -7.83 -19.10
N VAL A 178 -2.09 -7.56 -18.92
CA VAL A 178 -2.66 -6.22 -18.97
C VAL A 178 -3.07 -5.77 -17.58
N LEU A 179 -2.71 -4.56 -17.22
CA LEU A 179 -3.10 -3.87 -15.99
C LEU A 179 -4.09 -2.75 -16.32
N PHE A 180 -5.24 -2.75 -15.67
CA PHE A 180 -6.24 -1.68 -15.76
C PHE A 180 -6.22 -0.81 -14.51
N GLU A 181 -6.31 0.51 -14.68
CA GLU A 181 -6.46 1.49 -13.59
C GLU A 181 -7.08 2.79 -14.09
N GLY A 182 -7.50 3.66 -13.18
CA GLY A 182 -8.08 4.96 -13.49
C GLY A 182 -7.71 6.03 -12.47
N GLY A 183 -7.70 7.28 -12.90
CA GLY A 183 -7.33 8.43 -12.11
C GLY A 183 -8.38 9.54 -12.08
N ARG A 184 -8.14 10.55 -11.26
CA ARG A 184 -8.98 11.76 -11.18
C ARG A 184 -8.90 12.64 -12.42
N ASP A 185 -7.98 12.35 -13.34
CA ASP A 185 -7.95 12.96 -14.69
C ASP A 185 -9.04 12.41 -15.62
N LEU A 186 -9.92 11.55 -15.10
CA LEU A 186 -10.95 10.83 -15.84
C LEU A 186 -10.39 9.87 -16.89
N ALA A 187 -9.10 9.60 -16.87
CA ALA A 187 -8.51 8.61 -17.75
C ALA A 187 -8.70 7.20 -17.17
N PHE A 188 -9.09 6.28 -18.04
CA PHE A 188 -9.04 4.83 -17.81
C PHE A 188 -7.98 4.24 -18.73
N ARG A 189 -7.06 3.48 -18.16
CA ARG A 189 -5.85 3.02 -18.84
C ARG A 189 -5.74 1.51 -18.82
N ALA A 190 -5.22 0.95 -19.92
CA ALA A 190 -4.73 -0.40 -20.02
C ALA A 190 -3.23 -0.33 -20.28
N SER A 191 -2.44 -0.96 -19.43
CA SER A 191 -0.99 -0.90 -19.47
C SER A 191 -0.40 -2.30 -19.54
N ASP A 192 0.78 -2.44 -20.11
CA ASP A 192 1.58 -3.65 -19.98
C ASP A 192 1.96 -3.85 -18.51
N SER A 193 1.61 -4.98 -17.94
CA SER A 193 1.80 -5.23 -16.52
C SER A 193 3.27 -5.41 -16.12
N ALA A 194 4.13 -5.84 -17.05
CA ALA A 194 5.54 -6.07 -16.79
C ALA A 194 6.39 -4.79 -16.81
N SER A 195 6.03 -3.85 -17.69
CA SER A 195 6.78 -2.60 -17.91
C SER A 195 6.08 -1.36 -17.35
N GLY A 196 4.76 -1.39 -17.20
CA GLY A 196 3.95 -0.22 -16.86
C GLY A 196 3.69 0.72 -18.03
N GLU A 197 4.08 0.36 -19.24
CA GLU A 197 3.82 1.14 -20.46
C GLU A 197 2.31 1.17 -20.77
N VAL A 198 1.77 2.37 -21.06
CA VAL A 198 0.37 2.53 -21.43
C VAL A 198 0.14 2.04 -22.85
N LEU A 199 -0.60 0.96 -23.00
CA LEU A 199 -0.97 0.36 -24.28
C LEU A 199 -2.19 1.03 -24.89
N TRP A 200 -3.10 1.46 -24.04
CA TRP A 200 -4.35 2.11 -24.44
C TRP A 200 -4.89 2.97 -23.32
N GLN A 201 -5.56 4.05 -23.68
CA GLN A 201 -6.31 4.88 -22.72
C GLN A 201 -7.53 5.51 -23.36
N THR A 202 -8.52 5.78 -22.53
CA THR A 202 -9.68 6.57 -22.90
C THR A 202 -10.01 7.55 -21.79
N ARG A 203 -10.72 8.63 -22.14
CA ARG A 203 -11.27 9.56 -21.16
C ARG A 203 -12.73 9.20 -20.92
N LEU A 204 -13.08 9.03 -19.66
CA LEU A 204 -14.44 8.80 -19.25
C LEU A 204 -15.22 10.12 -19.30
N SER A 205 -16.50 10.05 -19.66
CA SER A 205 -17.42 11.19 -19.52
C SER A 205 -17.80 11.38 -18.06
N ASN A 206 -18.07 12.61 -17.67
CA ASN A 206 -18.69 12.93 -16.39
C ASN A 206 -20.16 12.49 -16.39
#